data_c9a5c1f123bf723ed1bdce663e1ea1a5
#
_entry.id   c9a5c1f123bf723ed1bdce663e1ea1a5
#
_cell.length_a   1.000
_cell.length_b   1.000
_cell.length_c   1.000
_cell.angle_alpha   90.00
_cell.angle_beta   90.00
_cell.angle_gamma   90.00
#
_symmetry.space_group_name_H-M   'P 1'
#
loop_
_entity.id
_entity.type
_entity.pdbx_description
1 polymer ?
#
loop_
_entity_poly.entity_id
_entity_poly.type
_entity_poly.pdbx_seq_one_letter_code
_entity_poly.pdbx_strand_id
1 'polypeptide(L)'
;MKYRVLVNGKETPCNFARVSKMPFNMVWKGYQRNEDQTELAWFVSFDMNEKTELTVEVLDADVKDVKIRPLEYGIDYSVNGNVIKIVLEKALKFVVEVNGYHETLNVFANVPDNFVADENTIYFGPGEHDVGFIFPKSGQTVYIAEGATVYGGIYAYKADNVTVCGRGILDSSRIPRGDEIPEDSDLYKLLASLGITDRDIKLITGFTAYECNNFTVDGIVLRDAPFWAMIIRNGSRNVKINNVKIIGQWRYNADGIDLCASGNIHLTDCFVRSFDDSIVVRAVDLDGETTPCDNILVENNVLWCDWGKNLEIWCGDKNAVVKDVIFRNNYLVHVTDIGISIDTWFGAPSLLVDNILYENIYIDTDALPMRPMLQEYKEHKYPYLDDFSVDYRTAVKVGVGRLGKNLGNQACDFNYDCSDYVIAYKNVTFRNIVCNSTKLLPASIKSKDLAELSNIAFENCKLGKITYN
;
A
#
# COMPACT_ATOMS: atom_id res chain seq x y z
N MET A 1 -15.98 -5.20 20.84
CA MET A 1 -16.02 -5.91 19.53
C MET A 1 -17.23 -5.38 18.78
N LYS A 2 -17.02 -4.90 17.56
CA LYS A 2 -18.11 -4.31 16.74
C LYS A 2 -18.85 -5.35 15.91
N TYR A 3 -18.16 -6.37 15.47
CA TYR A 3 -18.69 -7.41 14.58
C TYR A 3 -18.51 -8.80 15.15
N ARG A 4 -19.50 -9.65 14.94
CA ARG A 4 -19.41 -11.10 15.07
C ARG A 4 -19.62 -11.70 13.68
N VAL A 5 -18.71 -12.56 13.24
CA VAL A 5 -18.73 -13.12 11.89
C VAL A 5 -18.83 -14.63 11.95
N LEU A 6 -19.78 -15.18 11.19
CA LEU A 6 -19.91 -16.61 10.98
C LEU A 6 -19.65 -16.93 9.50
N VAL A 7 -18.81 -17.92 9.26
CA VAL A 7 -18.52 -18.49 7.94
C VAL A 7 -19.18 -19.87 7.86
N ASN A 8 -20.14 -20.04 6.95
CA ASN A 8 -20.96 -21.26 6.86
C ASN A 8 -21.52 -21.70 8.23
N GLY A 9 -22.01 -20.73 9.03
CA GLY A 9 -22.57 -20.95 10.35
C GLY A 9 -21.57 -21.18 11.48
N LYS A 10 -20.27 -21.25 11.19
CA LYS A 10 -19.20 -21.38 12.20
C LYS A 10 -18.62 -20.02 12.54
N GLU A 11 -18.58 -19.68 13.82
CA GLU A 11 -17.97 -18.44 14.29
C GLU A 11 -16.48 -18.41 13.94
N THR A 12 -16.05 -17.31 13.31
CA THR A 12 -14.67 -17.09 12.85
C THR A 12 -14.08 -15.91 13.60
N PRO A 13 -12.86 -16.01 14.12
CA PRO A 13 -12.21 -14.92 14.85
C PRO A 13 -12.19 -13.62 14.06
N CYS A 14 -12.69 -12.55 14.66
CA CYS A 14 -12.64 -11.22 14.12
C CYS A 14 -11.49 -10.46 14.79
N ASN A 15 -10.48 -10.14 14.03
CA ASN A 15 -9.31 -9.39 14.46
C ASN A 15 -9.52 -7.89 14.22
N PHE A 16 -8.60 -7.08 14.72
CA PHE A 16 -8.61 -5.64 14.47
C PHE A 16 -7.21 -5.10 14.22
N ALA A 17 -7.17 -3.93 13.60
CA ALA A 17 -5.98 -3.14 13.40
C ALA A 17 -6.29 -1.65 13.63
N ARG A 18 -5.33 -0.91 14.13
CA ARG A 18 -5.45 0.54 14.25
C ARG A 18 -5.20 1.19 12.89
N VAL A 19 -6.08 2.07 12.48
CA VAL A 19 -5.99 2.80 11.21
C VAL A 19 -6.20 4.28 11.43
N SER A 20 -5.88 5.11 10.46
CA SER A 20 -6.18 6.53 10.52
C SER A 20 -7.69 6.77 10.47
N LYS A 21 -8.17 7.65 11.34
CA LYS A 21 -9.56 8.11 11.33
C LYS A 21 -9.72 9.29 10.39
N MET A 22 -10.52 9.11 9.38
CA MET A 22 -10.82 10.16 8.41
C MET A 22 -12.15 10.86 8.70
N PRO A 23 -12.32 12.13 8.32
CA PRO A 23 -11.29 13.05 7.83
C PRO A 23 -10.29 13.38 8.93
N PHE A 24 -9.05 13.67 8.54
CA PHE A 24 -8.07 14.11 9.52
C PHE A 24 -8.46 15.50 10.02
N ASN A 25 -8.68 15.63 11.31
CA ASN A 25 -9.07 16.89 11.95
C ASN A 25 -7.91 17.57 12.69
N MET A 26 -6.74 16.95 12.69
CA MET A 26 -5.53 17.48 13.35
C MET A 26 -4.27 17.16 12.53
N VAL A 27 -3.32 18.10 12.54
CA VAL A 27 -1.97 17.87 12.03
C VAL A 27 -1.25 16.95 13.01
N TRP A 28 -0.51 15.95 12.49
CA TRP A 28 0.38 15.18 13.35
C TRP A 28 1.69 15.92 13.56
N LYS A 29 2.23 15.78 14.78
CA LYS A 29 3.58 16.21 15.09
C LYS A 29 4.44 14.97 15.28
N GLY A 30 5.58 14.92 14.62
CA GLY A 30 6.44 13.74 14.61
C GLY A 30 5.84 12.58 13.83
N TYR A 31 6.21 11.36 14.18
CA TYR A 31 5.87 10.13 13.45
C TYR A 31 4.66 9.40 14.02
N GLN A 32 4.20 9.78 15.19
CA GLN A 32 3.12 9.15 15.91
C GLN A 32 1.87 10.02 15.88
N ARG A 33 0.74 9.44 15.43
CA ARG A 33 -0.57 10.10 15.55
C ARG A 33 -1.09 10.04 16.98
N ASN A 34 -1.88 11.02 17.33
CA ASN A 34 -2.69 10.94 18.55
C ASN A 34 -3.78 9.89 18.39
N GLU A 35 -4.21 9.28 19.47
CA GLU A 35 -5.24 8.22 19.43
C GLU A 35 -6.59 8.71 18.88
N ASP A 36 -6.97 9.95 19.13
CA ASP A 36 -8.19 10.57 18.62
C ASP A 36 -8.20 10.75 17.08
N GLN A 37 -7.04 10.65 16.43
CA GLN A 37 -6.88 10.62 14.98
C GLN A 37 -6.86 9.20 14.40
N THR A 38 -7.14 8.22 15.22
CA THR A 38 -7.16 6.80 14.82
C THR A 38 -8.48 6.15 15.20
N GLU A 39 -8.78 5.05 14.54
CA GLU A 39 -9.90 4.17 14.84
C GLU A 39 -9.52 2.71 14.64
N LEU A 40 -10.39 1.80 15.00
CA LEU A 40 -10.19 0.37 14.74
C LEU A 40 -10.87 -0.03 13.44
N ALA A 41 -10.12 -0.64 12.54
CA ALA A 41 -10.66 -1.41 11.43
C ALA A 41 -10.67 -2.89 11.82
N TRP A 42 -11.78 -3.57 11.59
CA TRP A 42 -11.95 -4.98 11.89
C TRP A 42 -11.62 -5.81 10.66
N PHE A 43 -11.14 -7.05 10.86
CA PHE A 43 -10.93 -7.96 9.76
C PHE A 43 -11.15 -9.42 10.15
N VAL A 44 -11.61 -10.19 9.17
CA VAL A 44 -11.75 -11.63 9.25
C VAL A 44 -10.98 -12.26 8.08
N SER A 45 -10.27 -13.35 8.35
CA SER A 45 -9.54 -14.11 7.32
C SER A 45 -9.92 -15.58 7.44
N PHE A 46 -10.25 -16.20 6.32
CA PHE A 46 -10.62 -17.62 6.23
C PHE A 46 -10.35 -18.15 4.83
N ASP A 47 -10.14 -19.45 4.74
CA ASP A 47 -10.00 -20.14 3.47
C ASP A 47 -11.35 -20.66 2.95
N MET A 48 -11.55 -20.63 1.64
CA MET A 48 -12.74 -21.18 0.98
C MET A 48 -12.38 -21.85 -0.35
N ASN A 49 -13.01 -22.96 -0.63
CA ASN A 49 -12.89 -23.70 -1.90
C ASN A 49 -14.23 -23.95 -2.59
N GLU A 50 -15.31 -23.48 -2.00
CA GLU A 50 -16.69 -23.63 -2.49
C GLU A 50 -17.49 -22.39 -2.13
N LYS A 51 -18.70 -22.31 -2.65
CA LYS A 51 -19.65 -21.26 -2.30
C LYS A 51 -19.81 -21.13 -0.78
N THR A 52 -19.61 -19.93 -0.26
CA THR A 52 -19.51 -19.66 1.18
C THR A 52 -20.49 -18.57 1.59
N GLU A 53 -21.28 -18.83 2.63
CA GLU A 53 -22.15 -17.85 3.27
C GLU A 53 -21.43 -17.19 4.43
N LEU A 54 -21.42 -15.86 4.43
CA LEU A 54 -20.99 -15.03 5.56
C LEU A 54 -22.23 -14.46 6.25
N THR A 55 -22.27 -14.57 7.57
CA THR A 55 -23.22 -13.86 8.42
C THR A 55 -22.44 -12.88 9.28
N VAL A 56 -22.69 -11.59 9.12
CA VAL A 56 -22.08 -10.51 9.89
C VAL A 56 -23.12 -9.90 10.82
N GLU A 57 -22.93 -10.05 12.11
CA GLU A 57 -23.75 -9.40 13.14
C GLU A 57 -23.06 -8.11 13.60
N VAL A 58 -23.75 -6.98 13.52
CA VAL A 58 -23.30 -5.69 14.03
C VAL A 58 -23.77 -5.55 15.49
N LEU A 59 -22.82 -5.42 16.42
CA LEU A 59 -23.11 -5.58 17.86
C LEU A 59 -23.33 -4.26 18.60
N ASP A 60 -22.86 -3.14 18.04
CA ASP A 60 -22.79 -1.85 18.74
C ASP A 60 -23.59 -0.71 18.10
N ALA A 61 -24.26 -0.97 16.98
CA ALA A 61 -25.04 0.03 16.26
C ALA A 61 -26.20 -0.59 15.48
N ASP A 62 -27.26 0.17 15.27
CA ASP A 62 -28.31 -0.18 14.31
C ASP A 62 -27.80 -0.04 12.88
N VAL A 63 -28.03 -1.03 12.04
CA VAL A 63 -27.68 -1.01 10.63
C VAL A 63 -28.69 -0.17 9.84
N LYS A 64 -28.26 0.96 9.29
CA LYS A 64 -29.08 1.88 8.48
C LYS A 64 -28.68 1.87 7.01
N ASP A 65 -27.40 1.66 6.73
CA ASP A 65 -26.81 1.61 5.39
C ASP A 65 -25.66 0.62 5.37
N VAL A 66 -25.54 -0.10 4.26
CA VAL A 66 -24.46 -1.06 4.03
C VAL A 66 -23.91 -0.84 2.62
N LYS A 67 -22.60 -0.74 2.50
CA LYS A 67 -21.90 -0.78 1.22
C LYS A 67 -20.81 -1.83 1.25
N ILE A 68 -20.71 -2.59 0.19
CA ILE A 68 -19.63 -3.56 -0.01
C ILE A 68 -18.73 -3.04 -1.13
N ARG A 69 -17.44 -2.92 -0.83
CA ARG A 69 -16.44 -2.41 -1.80
C ARG A 69 -15.34 -3.44 -2.07
N PRO A 70 -14.84 -3.50 -3.30
CA PRO A 70 -15.11 -2.63 -4.46
C PRO A 70 -16.55 -2.76 -4.99
N LEU A 71 -17.15 -1.65 -5.39
CA LEU A 71 -18.50 -1.65 -6.00
C LEU A 71 -18.55 -2.49 -7.27
N GLU A 72 -17.47 -2.57 -8.01
CA GLU A 72 -17.32 -3.36 -9.24
C GLU A 72 -17.52 -4.87 -9.03
N TYR A 73 -17.30 -5.36 -7.82
CA TYR A 73 -17.52 -6.78 -7.52
C TYR A 73 -18.99 -7.18 -7.58
N GLY A 74 -19.92 -6.24 -7.38
CA GLY A 74 -21.34 -6.50 -7.40
C GLY A 74 -21.77 -7.60 -6.42
N ILE A 75 -21.16 -7.63 -5.24
CA ILE A 75 -21.44 -8.67 -4.23
C ILE A 75 -22.86 -8.53 -3.71
N ASP A 76 -23.65 -9.57 -3.87
CA ASP A 76 -25.01 -9.64 -3.34
C ASP A 76 -25.03 -9.82 -1.83
N TYR A 77 -25.86 -9.02 -1.16
CA TYR A 77 -26.08 -9.13 0.27
C TYR A 77 -27.53 -8.83 0.65
N SER A 78 -27.93 -9.27 1.83
CA SER A 78 -29.20 -8.92 2.45
C SER A 78 -29.01 -8.44 3.88
N VAL A 79 -29.89 -7.56 4.32
CA VAL A 79 -29.88 -7.02 5.69
C VAL A 79 -31.19 -7.32 6.39
N ASN A 80 -31.11 -7.88 7.60
CA ASN A 80 -32.27 -8.10 8.47
C ASN A 80 -31.92 -7.67 9.91
N GLY A 81 -32.45 -6.53 10.33
CA GLY A 81 -32.03 -5.89 11.58
C GLY A 81 -30.53 -5.57 11.53
N ASN A 82 -29.79 -6.07 12.50
CA ASN A 82 -28.34 -5.89 12.59
C ASN A 82 -27.52 -7.04 11.97
N VAL A 83 -28.17 -7.89 11.18
CA VAL A 83 -27.53 -9.04 10.53
C VAL A 83 -27.41 -8.79 9.03
N ILE A 84 -26.20 -8.89 8.53
CA ILE A 84 -25.87 -8.80 7.09
C ILE A 84 -25.47 -10.21 6.62
N LYS A 85 -26.12 -10.72 5.58
CA LYS A 85 -25.76 -11.97 4.94
C LYS A 85 -25.16 -11.71 3.57
N ILE A 86 -24.02 -12.32 3.31
CA ILE A 86 -23.23 -12.17 2.09
C ILE A 86 -22.96 -13.57 1.54
N VAL A 87 -23.06 -13.75 0.23
CA VAL A 87 -22.75 -15.02 -0.42
C VAL A 87 -21.58 -14.82 -1.37
N LEU A 88 -20.53 -15.60 -1.17
CA LEU A 88 -19.32 -15.58 -1.99
C LEU A 88 -19.27 -16.82 -2.89
N GLU A 89 -19.11 -16.61 -4.19
CA GLU A 89 -18.91 -17.69 -5.17
C GLU A 89 -17.42 -18.05 -5.35
N LYS A 90 -16.51 -17.15 -4.93
CA LYS A 90 -15.05 -17.31 -5.02
C LYS A 90 -14.34 -16.51 -3.95
N ALA A 91 -13.07 -16.83 -3.70
CA ALA A 91 -12.21 -16.09 -2.82
C ALA A 91 -12.02 -14.64 -3.29
N LEU A 92 -12.27 -13.67 -2.39
CA LEU A 92 -12.20 -12.23 -2.66
C LEU A 92 -11.73 -11.49 -1.40
N LYS A 93 -11.15 -10.31 -1.60
CA LYS A 93 -10.90 -9.34 -0.53
C LYS A 93 -11.81 -8.14 -0.75
N PHE A 94 -12.53 -7.75 0.29
CA PHE A 94 -13.49 -6.66 0.18
C PHE A 94 -13.74 -6.00 1.54
N VAL A 95 -14.38 -4.85 1.50
CA VAL A 95 -14.71 -4.05 2.68
C VAL A 95 -16.22 -3.98 2.85
N VAL A 96 -16.70 -4.23 4.05
CA VAL A 96 -18.09 -4.00 4.46
C VAL A 96 -18.15 -2.71 5.28
N GLU A 97 -18.77 -1.70 4.71
CA GLU A 97 -19.03 -0.41 5.34
C GLU A 97 -20.45 -0.41 5.93
N VAL A 98 -20.53 -0.20 7.22
CA VAL A 98 -21.83 -0.10 7.93
C VAL A 98 -22.01 1.30 8.43
N ASN A 99 -23.04 1.98 7.96
CA ASN A 99 -23.36 3.38 8.29
C ASN A 99 -22.24 4.37 7.90
N GLY A 100 -21.44 4.04 6.90
CA GLY A 100 -20.30 4.81 6.41
C GLY A 100 -18.97 4.06 6.49
N TYR A 101 -17.89 4.77 6.26
CA TYR A 101 -16.55 4.22 6.08
C TYR A 101 -15.72 4.10 7.37
N HIS A 102 -16.30 4.41 8.53
CA HIS A 102 -15.64 4.26 9.82
C HIS A 102 -15.75 2.85 10.37
N GLU A 103 -14.71 2.40 11.09
CA GLU A 103 -14.67 1.12 11.80
C GLU A 103 -15.18 -0.06 10.95
N THR A 104 -14.74 -0.11 9.71
CA THR A 104 -15.16 -1.09 8.70
C THR A 104 -14.79 -2.52 9.06
N LEU A 105 -15.52 -3.48 8.48
CA LEU A 105 -15.11 -4.88 8.46
C LEU A 105 -14.44 -5.20 7.12
N ASN A 106 -13.18 -5.62 7.17
CA ASN A 106 -12.42 -6.07 6.00
C ASN A 106 -12.48 -7.60 5.94
N VAL A 107 -12.88 -8.15 4.81
CA VAL A 107 -13.06 -9.60 4.63
C VAL A 107 -11.99 -10.12 3.70
N PHE A 108 -11.24 -11.11 4.17
CA PHE A 108 -10.16 -11.77 3.46
C PHE A 108 -10.51 -13.24 3.24
N ALA A 109 -11.30 -13.52 2.22
CA ALA A 109 -11.55 -14.88 1.77
C ALA A 109 -10.39 -15.33 0.87
N ASN A 110 -9.74 -16.41 1.22
CA ASN A 110 -8.53 -16.91 0.57
C ASN A 110 -8.79 -18.25 -0.13
N VAL A 111 -7.97 -18.56 -1.12
CA VAL A 111 -7.83 -19.93 -1.62
C VAL A 111 -7.15 -20.77 -0.54
N PRO A 112 -7.52 -22.05 -0.33
CA PRO A 112 -6.96 -22.88 0.73
C PRO A 112 -5.43 -22.96 0.71
N ASP A 113 -4.85 -22.87 1.89
CA ASP A 113 -3.43 -23.10 2.11
C ASP A 113 -3.15 -24.60 2.20
N ASN A 114 -2.28 -25.10 1.33
CA ASN A 114 -1.88 -26.51 1.28
C ASN A 114 -0.39 -26.67 1.64
N PHE A 115 0.16 -25.76 2.40
CA PHE A 115 1.57 -25.79 2.78
C PHE A 115 1.91 -27.01 3.67
N VAL A 116 3.05 -27.61 3.37
CA VAL A 116 3.63 -28.69 4.18
C VAL A 116 5.04 -28.26 4.61
N ALA A 117 5.25 -28.18 5.92
CA ALA A 117 6.54 -27.82 6.48
C ALA A 117 7.60 -28.91 6.22
N ASP A 118 8.82 -28.47 6.00
CA ASP A 118 10.02 -29.30 5.86
C ASP A 118 11.12 -28.85 6.84
N GLU A 119 12.30 -29.43 6.72
CA GLU A 119 13.47 -29.15 7.59
C GLU A 119 14.02 -27.72 7.44
N ASN A 120 13.70 -27.02 6.34
CA ASN A 120 14.12 -25.64 6.08
C ASN A 120 13.05 -24.63 6.52
N THR A 121 11.99 -25.08 7.16
CA THR A 121 10.86 -24.23 7.55
C THR A 121 11.05 -23.67 8.96
N ILE A 122 11.05 -22.33 9.06
CA ILE A 122 10.86 -21.58 10.31
C ILE A 122 9.35 -21.50 10.54
N TYR A 123 8.81 -22.31 11.43
CA TYR A 123 7.38 -22.50 11.63
C TYR A 123 6.86 -21.81 12.88
N PHE A 124 5.87 -20.94 12.72
CA PHE A 124 5.10 -20.32 13.80
C PHE A 124 3.69 -20.89 13.83
N GLY A 125 3.39 -21.71 14.83
CA GLY A 125 2.07 -22.28 15.07
C GLY A 125 1.11 -21.25 15.70
N PRO A 126 -0.20 -21.62 15.87
CA PRO A 126 -1.18 -20.74 16.49
C PRO A 126 -0.73 -20.24 17.87
N GLY A 127 -1.02 -18.95 18.17
CA GLY A 127 -0.61 -18.29 19.40
C GLY A 127 0.24 -17.04 19.15
N GLU A 128 0.75 -16.45 20.22
CA GLU A 128 1.60 -15.24 20.16
C GLU A 128 3.08 -15.61 20.24
N HIS A 129 3.87 -15.02 19.35
CA HIS A 129 5.32 -15.20 19.26
C HIS A 129 6.00 -13.83 19.22
N ASP A 130 6.89 -13.53 20.17
CA ASP A 130 7.69 -12.31 20.19
C ASP A 130 9.11 -12.64 19.77
N VAL A 131 9.50 -12.22 18.56
CA VAL A 131 10.73 -12.69 17.92
C VAL A 131 11.71 -11.58 17.52
N GLY A 132 11.32 -10.33 17.62
CA GLY A 132 12.11 -9.22 17.09
C GLY A 132 12.20 -9.30 15.56
N PHE A 133 13.40 -9.52 15.01
CA PHE A 133 13.58 -9.70 13.58
C PHE A 133 13.89 -11.15 13.20
N ILE A 134 13.23 -11.63 12.14
CA ILE A 134 13.52 -12.90 11.49
C ILE A 134 14.43 -12.61 10.29
N PHE A 135 15.58 -13.27 10.22
CA PHE A 135 16.54 -13.19 9.12
C PHE A 135 16.57 -14.52 8.36
N PRO A 136 15.66 -14.73 7.39
CA PRO A 136 15.65 -15.98 6.65
C PRO A 136 16.92 -16.10 5.79
N LYS A 137 17.46 -17.30 5.73
CA LYS A 137 18.60 -17.65 4.87
C LYS A 137 18.10 -18.17 3.53
N SER A 138 18.98 -18.18 2.53
CA SER A 138 18.67 -18.76 1.22
C SER A 138 18.12 -20.19 1.34
N GLY A 139 17.03 -20.44 0.61
CA GLY A 139 16.33 -21.73 0.61
C GLY A 139 15.38 -21.95 1.79
N GLN A 140 15.23 -21.00 2.71
CA GLN A 140 14.33 -21.17 3.86
C GLN A 140 12.91 -20.69 3.55
N THR A 141 11.96 -21.31 4.24
CA THR A 141 10.57 -20.88 4.32
C THR A 141 10.26 -20.36 5.72
N VAL A 142 9.65 -19.17 5.81
CA VAL A 142 9.01 -18.68 7.03
C VAL A 142 7.52 -18.90 6.90
N TYR A 143 6.97 -19.79 7.72
CA TYR A 143 5.53 -20.09 7.71
C TYR A 143 4.86 -19.57 8.97
N ILE A 144 3.86 -18.72 8.79
CA ILE A 144 3.04 -18.14 9.87
C ILE A 144 1.64 -18.74 9.77
N ALA A 145 1.33 -19.71 10.62
CA ALA A 145 0.08 -20.47 10.56
C ALA A 145 -1.14 -19.60 10.88
N GLU A 146 -2.32 -20.04 10.44
CA GLU A 146 -3.59 -19.47 10.88
C GLU A 146 -3.67 -19.45 12.41
N GLY A 147 -4.12 -18.34 13.00
CA GLY A 147 -4.15 -18.14 14.44
C GLY A 147 -2.82 -17.78 15.10
N ALA A 148 -1.72 -17.71 14.35
CA ALA A 148 -0.46 -17.17 14.84
C ALA A 148 -0.43 -15.64 14.71
N THR A 149 0.09 -14.99 15.76
CA THR A 149 0.51 -13.58 15.72
C THR A 149 1.98 -13.50 16.07
N VAL A 150 2.80 -13.13 15.11
CA VAL A 150 4.25 -13.00 15.26
C VAL A 150 4.57 -11.50 15.43
N TYR A 151 4.95 -11.11 16.63
CA TYR A 151 5.42 -9.75 16.92
C TYR A 151 6.87 -9.61 16.50
N GLY A 152 7.10 -8.82 15.45
CA GLY A 152 8.42 -8.64 14.90
C GLY A 152 8.41 -8.15 13.47
N GLY A 153 9.55 -8.31 12.81
CA GLY A 153 9.74 -8.00 11.40
C GLY A 153 10.49 -9.11 10.67
N ILE A 154 10.47 -9.05 9.35
CA ILE A 154 11.26 -9.94 8.49
C ILE A 154 12.27 -9.08 7.72
N TYR A 155 13.53 -9.47 7.78
CA TYR A 155 14.60 -8.85 7.00
C TYR A 155 15.39 -9.91 6.24
N ALA A 156 14.99 -10.16 4.99
CA ALA A 156 15.73 -11.04 4.08
C ALA A 156 16.86 -10.22 3.44
N TYR A 157 18.10 -10.52 3.79
CA TYR A 157 19.29 -9.81 3.33
C TYR A 157 20.15 -10.73 2.48
N LYS A 158 20.23 -10.45 1.18
CA LYS A 158 21.01 -11.24 0.21
C LYS A 158 20.69 -12.74 0.28
N ALA A 159 19.39 -13.02 0.38
CA ALA A 159 18.88 -14.38 0.58
C ALA A 159 18.01 -14.80 -0.61
N ASP A 160 18.45 -15.81 -1.34
CA ASP A 160 17.79 -16.34 -2.52
C ASP A 160 16.88 -17.53 -2.21
N ASN A 161 15.84 -17.74 -3.04
CA ASN A 161 14.90 -18.85 -2.90
C ASN A 161 14.20 -18.86 -1.52
N VAL A 162 13.81 -17.70 -1.02
CA VAL A 162 13.10 -17.57 0.24
C VAL A 162 11.60 -17.51 -0.01
N THR A 163 10.84 -18.20 0.82
CA THR A 163 9.37 -18.11 0.85
C THR A 163 8.92 -17.64 2.23
N VAL A 164 8.00 -16.67 2.26
CA VAL A 164 7.28 -16.26 3.46
C VAL A 164 5.81 -16.48 3.20
N CYS A 165 5.16 -17.37 3.95
CA CYS A 165 3.77 -17.70 3.64
C CYS A 165 2.96 -18.10 4.88
N GLY A 166 1.65 -18.36 4.66
CA GLY A 166 0.69 -18.75 5.67
C GLY A 166 -0.54 -17.87 5.76
N ARG A 167 -1.27 -17.99 6.86
CA ARG A 167 -2.52 -17.24 7.10
C ARG A 167 -2.48 -16.42 8.39
N GLY A 168 -1.34 -16.43 9.09
CA GLY A 168 -1.14 -15.71 10.33
C GLY A 168 -0.80 -14.23 10.12
N ILE A 169 -0.56 -13.56 11.23
CA ILE A 169 -0.30 -12.11 11.30
C ILE A 169 1.17 -11.89 11.67
N LEU A 170 1.89 -11.14 10.85
CA LEU A 170 3.14 -10.49 11.21
C LEU A 170 2.81 -9.09 11.72
N ASP A 171 2.97 -8.87 13.00
CA ASP A 171 2.67 -7.62 13.69
C ASP A 171 3.96 -6.88 14.02
N SER A 172 4.18 -5.75 13.38
CA SER A 172 5.41 -4.97 13.58
C SER A 172 5.23 -3.80 14.56
N SER A 173 4.17 -3.81 15.36
CA SER A 173 3.89 -2.75 16.36
C SER A 173 4.99 -2.59 17.41
N ARG A 174 5.77 -3.64 17.67
CA ARG A 174 6.88 -3.67 18.63
C ARG A 174 8.23 -3.30 18.02
N ILE A 175 8.30 -3.14 16.69
CA ILE A 175 9.52 -2.71 16.00
C ILE A 175 9.60 -1.19 16.08
N PRO A 176 10.71 -0.62 16.56
CA PRO A 176 10.91 0.82 16.53
C PRO A 176 11.06 1.30 15.09
N ARG A 177 10.73 2.57 14.84
CA ARG A 177 11.03 3.22 13.57
C ARG A 177 12.56 3.29 13.40
N GLY A 178 13.06 3.06 12.20
CA GLY A 178 14.51 2.92 11.97
C GLY A 178 15.33 4.14 12.38
N ASP A 179 14.81 5.35 12.14
CA ASP A 179 15.44 6.61 12.53
C ASP A 179 15.37 6.90 14.06
N GLU A 180 14.62 6.09 14.82
CA GLU A 180 14.54 6.13 16.28
C GLU A 180 15.40 5.06 16.95
N ILE A 181 16.06 4.16 16.19
CA ILE A 181 16.92 3.11 16.74
C ILE A 181 18.25 3.73 17.21
N PRO A 182 18.57 3.70 18.51
CA PRO A 182 19.84 4.23 19.00
C PRO A 182 21.03 3.42 18.46
N GLU A 183 22.10 4.12 18.04
CA GLU A 183 23.29 3.48 17.46
C GLU A 183 24.04 2.58 18.47
N ASP A 184 23.86 2.80 19.77
CA ASP A 184 24.42 1.99 20.84
C ASP A 184 23.52 0.80 21.26
N SER A 185 22.32 0.68 20.70
CA SER A 185 21.39 -0.41 21.01
C SER A 185 21.87 -1.77 20.46
N ASP A 186 21.41 -2.85 21.10
CA ASP A 186 21.73 -4.21 20.63
C ASP A 186 21.14 -4.50 19.25
N LEU A 187 19.97 -3.93 18.95
CA LEU A 187 19.34 -4.07 17.63
C LEU A 187 20.20 -3.41 16.54
N TYR A 188 20.65 -2.17 16.77
CA TYR A 188 21.52 -1.48 15.81
C TYR A 188 22.81 -2.27 15.56
N LYS A 189 23.48 -2.72 16.65
CA LYS A 189 24.70 -3.52 16.56
C LYS A 189 24.50 -4.84 15.81
N LEU A 190 23.37 -5.50 16.04
CA LEU A 190 23.01 -6.72 15.30
C LEU A 190 22.87 -6.43 13.81
N LEU A 191 22.10 -5.43 13.42
CA LEU A 191 21.88 -5.05 12.02
C LEU A 191 23.20 -4.65 11.33
N ALA A 192 24.03 -3.84 12.00
CA ALA A 192 25.34 -3.46 11.49
C ALA A 192 26.28 -4.67 11.33
N SER A 193 26.21 -5.66 12.23
CA SER A 193 27.01 -6.88 12.15
C SER A 193 26.65 -7.76 10.95
N LEU A 194 25.43 -7.62 10.42
CA LEU A 194 24.97 -8.27 9.20
C LEU A 194 25.40 -7.53 7.92
N GLY A 195 26.10 -6.40 8.07
CA GLY A 195 26.54 -5.56 6.95
C GLY A 195 25.47 -4.58 6.46
N ILE A 196 24.40 -4.39 7.23
CA ILE A 196 23.35 -3.41 6.92
C ILE A 196 23.92 -2.01 7.26
N THR A 197 23.83 -1.09 6.31
CA THR A 197 24.39 0.26 6.48
C THR A 197 23.57 1.10 7.46
N ASP A 198 24.16 2.15 8.05
CA ASP A 198 23.45 3.11 8.91
C ASP A 198 22.21 3.70 8.20
N ARG A 199 22.35 4.03 6.92
CA ARG A 199 21.24 4.51 6.09
C ARG A 199 20.11 3.50 6.00
N ASP A 200 20.43 2.22 5.78
CA ASP A 200 19.44 1.15 5.66
C ASP A 200 18.78 0.81 6.99
N ILE A 201 19.52 0.91 8.08
CA ILE A 201 18.95 0.76 9.43
C ILE A 201 17.89 1.84 9.67
N LYS A 202 18.16 3.09 9.27
CA LYS A 202 17.19 4.20 9.37
C LYS A 202 15.95 4.04 8.53
N LEU A 203 15.99 3.16 7.53
CA LEU A 203 14.86 2.82 6.66
C LEU A 203 14.24 1.47 6.99
N ILE A 204 14.47 0.95 8.18
CA ILE A 204 13.97 -0.38 8.54
C ILE A 204 12.44 -0.38 8.58
N THR A 205 11.86 -1.40 8.00
CA THR A 205 10.42 -1.60 7.83
C THR A 205 9.96 -2.87 8.54
N GLY A 206 8.65 -3.12 8.54
CA GLY A 206 8.11 -4.38 9.04
C GLY A 206 8.54 -5.59 8.21
N PHE A 207 8.73 -5.40 6.88
CA PHE A 207 9.12 -6.47 5.98
C PHE A 207 10.08 -5.94 4.90
N THR A 208 11.28 -6.49 4.84
CA THR A 208 12.29 -6.11 3.84
C THR A 208 12.84 -7.33 3.10
N ALA A 209 12.88 -7.28 1.77
CA ALA A 209 13.68 -8.15 0.90
C ALA A 209 14.74 -7.30 0.19
N TYR A 210 16.01 -7.50 0.54
CA TYR A 210 17.15 -6.73 0.09
C TYR A 210 18.10 -7.59 -0.74
N GLU A 211 18.34 -7.26 -2.01
CA GLU A 211 19.16 -8.05 -2.95
C GLU A 211 18.78 -9.55 -2.96
N CYS A 212 17.48 -9.84 -3.04
CA CYS A 212 16.95 -11.21 -3.03
C CYS A 212 16.54 -11.64 -4.45
N ASN A 213 16.79 -12.89 -4.79
CA ASN A 213 16.35 -13.49 -6.04
C ASN A 213 15.49 -14.73 -5.78
N ASN A 214 14.42 -14.92 -6.61
CA ASN A 214 13.42 -15.98 -6.40
C ASN A 214 12.76 -15.86 -5.01
N PHE A 215 12.14 -14.73 -4.73
CA PHE A 215 11.53 -14.43 -3.45
C PHE A 215 9.99 -14.52 -3.55
N THR A 216 9.35 -15.24 -2.63
CA THR A 216 7.90 -15.37 -2.63
C THR A 216 7.31 -14.93 -1.29
N VAL A 217 6.23 -14.13 -1.34
CA VAL A 217 5.39 -13.83 -0.18
C VAL A 217 3.95 -14.23 -0.51
N ASP A 218 3.33 -15.05 0.32
CA ASP A 218 1.96 -15.52 0.08
C ASP A 218 1.11 -15.59 1.36
N GLY A 219 -0.02 -14.93 1.31
CA GLY A 219 -1.14 -15.20 2.22
C GLY A 219 -1.14 -14.52 3.58
N ILE A 220 -0.01 -14.04 4.07
CA ILE A 220 0.11 -13.45 5.41
C ILE A 220 -0.60 -12.09 5.54
N VAL A 221 -0.89 -11.71 6.76
CA VAL A 221 -1.34 -10.36 7.14
C VAL A 221 -0.18 -9.59 7.74
N LEU A 222 0.16 -8.44 7.18
CA LEU A 222 1.10 -7.48 7.75
C LEU A 222 0.32 -6.41 8.52
N ARG A 223 0.65 -6.22 9.79
CA ARG A 223 -0.05 -5.31 10.68
C ARG A 223 0.90 -4.34 11.36
N ASP A 224 0.51 -3.07 11.41
CA ASP A 224 1.10 -2.01 12.25
C ASP A 224 2.62 -1.85 12.09
N ALA A 225 3.08 -1.68 10.84
CA ALA A 225 4.48 -1.44 10.57
C ALA A 225 4.92 -0.03 11.05
N PRO A 226 6.17 0.13 11.49
CA PRO A 226 6.67 1.40 12.00
C PRO A 226 6.88 2.46 10.91
N PHE A 227 7.03 2.02 9.67
CA PHE A 227 7.31 2.79 8.45
C PHE A 227 6.60 2.13 7.28
N TRP A 228 7.17 2.05 6.07
CA TRP A 228 6.62 1.27 4.97
C TRP A 228 6.37 -0.18 5.41
N ALA A 229 5.23 -0.75 5.04
CA ALA A 229 4.92 -2.10 5.53
C ALA A 229 5.79 -3.17 4.89
N MET A 230 5.98 -3.08 3.57
CA MET A 230 6.81 -4.01 2.81
C MET A 230 7.68 -3.27 1.80
N ILE A 231 8.95 -3.61 1.76
CA ILE A 231 9.88 -3.10 0.76
C ILE A 231 10.65 -4.24 0.09
N ILE A 232 10.63 -4.23 -1.24
CA ILE A 232 11.47 -5.08 -2.10
C ILE A 232 12.48 -4.15 -2.76
N ARG A 233 13.79 -4.37 -2.55
CA ARG A 233 14.77 -3.33 -2.91
C ARG A 233 16.11 -3.87 -3.40
N ASN A 234 16.92 -2.94 -3.93
CA ASN A 234 18.32 -3.13 -4.27
C ASN A 234 18.58 -4.29 -5.23
N GLY A 235 17.95 -4.26 -6.40
CA GLY A 235 18.18 -5.27 -7.42
C GLY A 235 17.52 -6.63 -7.14
N SER A 236 16.59 -6.70 -6.20
CA SER A 236 15.78 -7.91 -6.00
C SER A 236 15.01 -8.26 -7.27
N ARG A 237 15.02 -9.54 -7.66
CA ARG A 237 14.40 -10.01 -8.90
C ARG A 237 13.69 -11.33 -8.74
N ASN A 238 12.81 -11.65 -9.70
CA ASN A 238 11.98 -12.87 -9.68
C ASN A 238 11.15 -12.95 -8.39
N VAL A 239 10.45 -11.87 -8.08
CA VAL A 239 9.68 -11.74 -6.83
C VAL A 239 8.21 -11.98 -7.12
N LYS A 240 7.57 -12.81 -6.29
CA LYS A 240 6.13 -13.04 -6.30
C LYS A 240 5.53 -12.60 -4.97
N ILE A 241 4.56 -11.69 -5.05
CA ILE A 241 3.77 -11.23 -3.90
C ILE A 241 2.32 -11.56 -4.20
N ASN A 242 1.75 -12.49 -3.45
CA ASN A 242 0.42 -12.99 -3.69
C ASN A 242 -0.42 -13.00 -2.41
N ASN A 243 -1.66 -12.54 -2.50
CA ASN A 243 -2.63 -12.68 -1.41
C ASN A 243 -2.16 -12.07 -0.06
N VAL A 244 -1.29 -11.07 -0.09
CA VAL A 244 -0.82 -10.37 1.11
C VAL A 244 -1.85 -9.33 1.53
N LYS A 245 -2.11 -9.24 2.84
CA LYS A 245 -3.01 -8.23 3.40
C LYS A 245 -2.22 -7.29 4.27
N ILE A 246 -2.27 -6.00 3.95
CA ILE A 246 -1.64 -4.93 4.73
C ILE A 246 -2.76 -4.11 5.36
N ILE A 247 -2.78 -4.04 6.68
CA ILE A 247 -3.77 -3.30 7.44
C ILE A 247 -3.15 -2.78 8.75
N GLY A 248 -3.62 -1.62 9.24
CA GLY A 248 -3.05 -1.04 10.45
C GLY A 248 -1.90 -0.08 10.20
N GLN A 249 -1.83 0.45 9.01
CA GLN A 249 -0.88 1.49 8.63
C GLN A 249 -1.45 2.87 8.98
N TRP A 250 -1.04 3.43 10.12
CA TRP A 250 -1.58 4.69 10.66
C TRP A 250 -0.50 5.71 11.03
N ARG A 251 0.78 5.31 10.95
CA ARG A 251 1.92 6.18 11.22
C ARG A 251 2.31 7.00 9.99
N TYR A 252 3.11 8.02 10.19
CA TYR A 252 3.68 8.83 9.12
C TYR A 252 4.59 7.98 8.20
N ASN A 253 4.48 8.14 6.89
CA ASN A 253 5.12 7.31 5.87
C ASN A 253 4.83 5.80 6.04
N ALA A 254 3.63 5.45 6.45
CA ALA A 254 3.22 4.06 6.50
C ALA A 254 2.61 3.68 5.15
N ASP A 255 3.49 3.53 4.15
CA ASP A 255 3.19 3.04 2.82
C ASP A 255 2.84 1.55 2.87
N GLY A 256 2.23 1.04 1.82
CA GLY A 256 1.90 -0.37 1.70
C GLY A 256 3.07 -1.20 1.18
N ILE A 257 3.22 -1.28 -0.14
CA ILE A 257 4.24 -2.08 -0.82
C ILE A 257 5.09 -1.20 -1.72
N ASP A 258 6.37 -1.11 -1.41
CA ASP A 258 7.36 -0.36 -2.16
C ASP A 258 8.29 -1.29 -2.93
N LEU A 259 8.27 -1.19 -4.26
CA LEU A 259 9.13 -1.94 -5.17
C LEU A 259 10.27 -1.01 -5.63
N CYS A 260 11.39 -1.03 -4.89
CA CYS A 260 12.48 -0.09 -5.04
C CYS A 260 13.63 -0.67 -5.85
N ALA A 261 14.01 -0.03 -6.96
CA ALA A 261 15.17 -0.44 -7.79
C ALA A 261 15.23 -1.96 -8.01
N SER A 262 14.09 -2.57 -8.37
CA SER A 262 13.91 -4.02 -8.47
C SER A 262 13.02 -4.37 -9.66
N GLY A 263 13.08 -5.60 -10.15
CA GLY A 263 12.33 -5.96 -11.35
C GLY A 263 11.99 -7.44 -11.47
N ASN A 264 11.28 -7.78 -12.54
CA ASN A 264 10.69 -9.10 -12.73
C ASN A 264 9.82 -9.50 -11.53
N ILE A 265 8.78 -8.67 -11.26
CA ILE A 265 7.93 -8.78 -10.07
C ILE A 265 6.49 -9.04 -10.50
N HIS A 266 5.84 -10.00 -9.86
CA HIS A 266 4.40 -10.22 -9.97
C HIS A 266 3.73 -10.03 -8.61
N LEU A 267 2.92 -8.98 -8.48
CA LEU A 267 2.15 -8.63 -7.31
C LEU A 267 0.67 -8.79 -7.64
N THR A 268 -0.01 -9.70 -6.94
CA THR A 268 -1.41 -10.04 -7.25
C THR A 268 -2.24 -10.38 -6.03
N ASP A 269 -3.57 -10.19 -6.17
CA ASP A 269 -4.57 -10.57 -5.17
C ASP A 269 -4.33 -10.01 -3.76
N CYS A 270 -3.69 -8.87 -3.64
CA CYS A 270 -3.41 -8.24 -2.35
C CYS A 270 -4.54 -7.31 -1.89
N PHE A 271 -4.63 -7.13 -0.59
CA PHE A 271 -5.40 -6.07 0.04
C PHE A 271 -4.44 -5.12 0.76
N VAL A 272 -4.51 -3.84 0.43
CA VAL A 272 -3.64 -2.84 1.06
C VAL A 272 -4.47 -1.67 1.57
N ARG A 273 -4.53 -1.50 2.89
CA ARG A 273 -4.97 -0.25 3.51
C ARG A 273 -3.79 0.43 4.14
N SER A 274 -3.26 1.42 3.45
CA SER A 274 -2.09 2.20 3.84
C SER A 274 -2.48 3.58 4.38
N PHE A 275 -1.59 4.19 5.15
CA PHE A 275 -1.69 5.61 5.49
C PHE A 275 -1.18 6.47 4.34
N ASP A 276 0.05 6.22 3.89
CA ASP A 276 0.66 6.87 2.74
C ASP A 276 0.49 5.98 1.50
N ASP A 277 1.36 6.01 0.52
CA ASP A 277 1.19 5.37 -0.78
C ASP A 277 0.90 3.85 -0.66
N SER A 278 -0.04 3.32 -1.47
CA SER A 278 -0.44 1.91 -1.29
C SER A 278 0.48 0.94 -2.02
N ILE A 279 0.72 1.13 -3.32
CA ILE A 279 1.69 0.35 -4.11
C ILE A 279 2.53 1.32 -4.93
N VAL A 280 3.84 1.25 -4.75
CA VAL A 280 4.79 2.15 -5.42
C VAL A 280 5.84 1.35 -6.18
N VAL A 281 6.02 1.67 -7.46
CA VAL A 281 7.21 1.31 -8.23
C VAL A 281 8.17 2.48 -8.14
N ARG A 282 9.23 2.31 -7.37
CA ARG A 282 10.09 3.41 -6.94
C ARG A 282 11.49 3.25 -7.52
N ALA A 283 11.78 3.99 -8.57
CA ALA A 283 13.15 4.03 -9.13
C ALA A 283 14.04 4.94 -8.27
N VAL A 284 14.38 4.42 -7.13
CA VAL A 284 15.30 5.00 -6.16
C VAL A 284 16.20 3.90 -5.67
N ASP A 285 17.49 4.10 -5.80
CA ASP A 285 18.46 3.31 -5.10
C ASP A 285 18.86 4.00 -3.81
N LEU A 286 18.49 3.35 -2.72
CA LEU A 286 18.85 3.85 -1.40
C LEU A 286 20.35 3.71 -1.10
N ASP A 287 21.10 2.96 -1.92
CA ASP A 287 22.56 2.73 -1.76
C ASP A 287 23.43 3.41 -2.83
N GLY A 288 22.83 4.07 -3.82
CA GLY A 288 23.54 4.92 -4.77
C GLY A 288 23.83 4.34 -6.15
N GLU A 289 23.41 3.09 -6.44
CA GLU A 289 23.44 2.50 -7.78
C GLU A 289 22.02 2.20 -8.27
N THR A 290 21.60 2.86 -9.33
CA THR A 290 20.22 2.74 -9.82
C THR A 290 20.03 1.47 -10.63
N THR A 291 19.34 0.48 -10.04
CA THR A 291 18.85 -0.67 -10.79
C THR A 291 17.49 -0.32 -11.42
N PRO A 292 17.26 -0.61 -12.70
CA PRO A 292 15.97 -0.38 -13.33
C PRO A 292 14.83 -1.12 -12.64
N CYS A 293 13.68 -0.44 -12.51
CA CYS A 293 12.40 -1.09 -12.23
C CYS A 293 11.81 -1.55 -13.56
N ASP A 294 11.84 -2.85 -13.84
CA ASP A 294 11.42 -3.39 -15.12
C ASP A 294 10.66 -4.71 -15.00
N ASN A 295 9.79 -4.98 -15.99
CA ASN A 295 9.00 -6.21 -16.05
C ASN A 295 8.20 -6.44 -14.76
N ILE A 296 7.31 -5.50 -14.43
CA ILE A 296 6.51 -5.54 -13.21
C ILE A 296 5.04 -5.65 -13.58
N LEU A 297 4.36 -6.63 -13.00
CA LEU A 297 2.90 -6.80 -13.10
C LEU A 297 2.27 -6.63 -11.72
N VAL A 298 1.35 -5.68 -11.61
CA VAL A 298 0.54 -5.41 -10.41
C VAL A 298 -0.93 -5.58 -10.76
N GLU A 299 -1.56 -6.64 -10.26
CA GLU A 299 -2.92 -6.94 -10.69
C GLU A 299 -3.85 -7.48 -9.59
N ASN A 300 -5.17 -7.30 -9.80
CA ASN A 300 -6.23 -7.86 -8.96
C ASN A 300 -6.18 -7.42 -7.49
N ASN A 301 -5.67 -6.24 -7.20
CA ASN A 301 -5.50 -5.75 -5.83
C ASN A 301 -6.66 -4.84 -5.41
N VAL A 302 -7.01 -4.88 -4.13
CA VAL A 302 -7.94 -3.95 -3.48
C VAL A 302 -7.14 -2.97 -2.62
N LEU A 303 -7.24 -1.68 -2.94
CA LEU A 303 -6.40 -0.64 -2.38
C LEU A 303 -7.22 0.45 -1.72
N TRP A 304 -6.86 0.79 -0.51
CA TRP A 304 -7.39 1.89 0.26
C TRP A 304 -6.24 2.76 0.77
N CYS A 305 -6.14 3.99 0.30
CA CYS A 305 -5.12 4.94 0.75
C CYS A 305 -5.75 6.02 1.62
N ASP A 306 -5.28 6.18 2.86
CA ASP A 306 -5.83 7.16 3.79
C ASP A 306 -5.26 8.58 3.58
N TRP A 307 -4.07 8.71 2.97
CA TRP A 307 -3.40 10.01 2.79
C TRP A 307 -2.69 10.20 1.45
N GLY A 308 -2.01 9.22 0.91
CA GLY A 308 -1.13 9.31 -0.26
C GLY A 308 -1.80 8.93 -1.58
N LYS A 309 -1.11 8.14 -2.41
CA LYS A 309 -1.55 7.66 -3.71
C LYS A 309 -1.81 6.15 -3.65
N ASN A 310 -2.77 5.70 -4.48
CA ASN A 310 -3.07 4.26 -4.49
C ASN A 310 -2.10 3.47 -5.38
N LEU A 311 -1.79 3.95 -6.59
CA LEU A 311 -0.85 3.36 -7.52
C LEU A 311 0.15 4.42 -7.97
N GLU A 312 1.40 4.25 -7.65
CA GLU A 312 2.42 5.24 -7.96
C GLU A 312 3.61 4.67 -8.70
N ILE A 313 4.11 5.40 -9.68
CA ILE A 313 5.48 5.33 -10.18
C ILE A 313 6.20 6.57 -9.70
N TRP A 314 7.27 6.38 -8.94
CA TRP A 314 8.05 7.46 -8.38
C TRP A 314 9.53 7.32 -8.74
N CYS A 315 10.10 8.38 -9.26
CA CYS A 315 11.49 8.41 -9.67
C CYS A 315 12.23 9.50 -8.88
N GLY A 316 13.30 9.15 -8.23
CA GLY A 316 14.05 10.07 -7.37
C GLY A 316 15.56 10.09 -7.60
N ASP A 317 16.12 9.15 -8.37
CA ASP A 317 17.54 9.05 -8.57
C ASP A 317 17.98 9.51 -9.95
N LYS A 318 19.27 9.83 -10.03
CA LYS A 318 19.96 10.09 -11.30
C LYS A 318 19.98 8.81 -12.13
N ASN A 319 19.62 8.95 -13.43
CA ASN A 319 19.52 7.83 -14.37
C ASN A 319 18.47 6.76 -14.01
N ALA A 320 17.44 7.15 -13.27
CA ALA A 320 16.34 6.27 -12.95
C ALA A 320 15.61 5.76 -14.20
N VAL A 321 15.32 4.47 -14.25
CA VAL A 321 14.58 3.84 -15.34
C VAL A 321 13.43 3.03 -14.77
N VAL A 322 12.21 3.32 -15.24
CA VAL A 322 11.02 2.49 -15.02
C VAL A 322 10.46 2.11 -16.38
N LYS A 323 10.37 0.81 -16.67
CA LYS A 323 9.86 0.35 -17.96
C LYS A 323 9.15 -0.98 -17.86
N ASP A 324 8.28 -1.24 -18.86
CA ASP A 324 7.56 -2.51 -18.96
C ASP A 324 6.78 -2.82 -17.69
N VAL A 325 5.96 -1.86 -17.22
CA VAL A 325 5.15 -1.99 -16.01
C VAL A 325 3.67 -2.01 -16.38
N ILE A 326 2.95 -3.00 -15.85
CA ILE A 326 1.51 -3.16 -16.05
C ILE A 326 0.81 -3.13 -14.69
N PHE A 327 -0.13 -2.21 -14.55
CA PHE A 327 -1.13 -2.20 -13.48
C PHE A 327 -2.48 -2.59 -14.09
N ARG A 328 -3.05 -3.72 -13.66
CA ARG A 328 -4.25 -4.27 -14.30
C ARG A 328 -5.26 -4.78 -13.27
N ASN A 329 -6.56 -4.55 -13.52
CA ASN A 329 -7.64 -5.05 -12.67
C ASN A 329 -7.48 -4.67 -11.20
N ASN A 330 -7.07 -3.44 -10.90
CA ASN A 330 -6.94 -2.97 -9.52
C ASN A 330 -8.14 -2.12 -9.13
N TYR A 331 -8.52 -2.21 -7.86
CA TYR A 331 -9.73 -1.61 -7.30
C TYR A 331 -9.34 -0.63 -6.21
N LEU A 332 -9.54 0.66 -6.44
CA LEU A 332 -9.24 1.73 -5.51
C LEU A 332 -10.52 2.06 -4.74
N VAL A 333 -10.70 1.45 -3.57
CA VAL A 333 -11.96 1.54 -2.81
C VAL A 333 -12.15 2.90 -2.14
N HIS A 334 -11.03 3.58 -1.83
CA HIS A 334 -11.03 4.98 -1.41
C HIS A 334 -9.79 5.69 -1.93
N VAL A 335 -10.00 6.87 -2.49
CA VAL A 335 -8.96 7.77 -2.96
C VAL A 335 -9.09 9.08 -2.20
N THR A 336 -8.09 9.44 -1.44
CA THR A 336 -8.08 10.66 -0.63
C THR A 336 -7.28 11.79 -1.24
N ASP A 337 -6.32 11.46 -2.11
CA ASP A 337 -5.50 12.41 -2.84
C ASP A 337 -5.43 12.02 -4.33
N ILE A 338 -4.59 11.06 -4.70
CA ILE A 338 -4.38 10.68 -6.09
C ILE A 338 -4.58 9.16 -6.25
N GLY A 339 -5.41 8.77 -7.21
CA GLY A 339 -5.60 7.36 -7.53
C GLY A 339 -4.38 6.75 -8.21
N ILE A 340 -3.93 7.34 -9.32
CA ILE A 340 -2.79 6.92 -10.13
C ILE A 340 -1.82 8.10 -10.26
N SER A 341 -0.55 7.89 -9.91
CA SER A 341 0.49 8.91 -9.99
C SER A 341 1.71 8.42 -10.76
N ILE A 342 2.21 9.25 -11.66
CA ILE A 342 3.58 9.14 -12.20
C ILE A 342 4.26 10.46 -11.88
N ASP A 343 5.23 10.43 -10.98
CA ASP A 343 5.83 11.65 -10.46
C ASP A 343 7.35 11.49 -10.30
N THR A 344 8.05 12.59 -10.27
CA THR A 344 9.48 12.66 -9.95
C THR A 344 9.75 13.76 -8.94
N TRP A 345 10.69 13.50 -8.06
CA TRP A 345 11.11 14.42 -7.01
C TRP A 345 12.62 14.65 -7.06
N PHE A 346 13.02 15.81 -6.55
CA PHE A 346 14.39 16.07 -6.10
C PHE A 346 15.54 15.75 -7.07
N GLY A 347 15.47 16.30 -8.26
CA GLY A 347 16.70 16.38 -9.03
C GLY A 347 17.20 15.07 -9.62
N ALA A 348 16.29 14.20 -10.01
CA ALA A 348 16.63 13.16 -10.96
C ALA A 348 17.00 13.81 -12.31
N PRO A 349 18.27 14.13 -12.57
CA PRO A 349 18.66 14.90 -13.75
C PRO A 349 18.48 14.13 -15.04
N SER A 350 18.27 12.83 -14.94
CA SER A 350 18.03 11.95 -16.07
C SER A 350 17.15 10.81 -15.63
N LEU A 351 15.93 10.72 -16.17
CA LEU A 351 15.02 9.61 -15.90
C LEU A 351 14.22 9.24 -17.14
N LEU A 352 13.90 7.97 -17.23
CA LEU A 352 13.03 7.42 -18.26
C LEU A 352 11.90 6.59 -17.62
N VAL A 353 10.68 6.94 -17.94
CA VAL A 353 9.49 6.11 -17.71
C VAL A 353 8.96 5.72 -19.08
N ASP A 354 8.94 4.42 -19.43
CA ASP A 354 8.60 3.95 -20.76
C ASP A 354 7.79 2.65 -20.73
N ASN A 355 6.85 2.52 -21.66
CA ASN A 355 6.00 1.34 -21.82
C ASN A 355 5.24 0.98 -20.53
N ILE A 356 4.36 1.88 -20.09
CA ILE A 356 3.54 1.72 -18.89
C ILE A 356 2.08 1.56 -19.30
N LEU A 357 1.43 0.53 -18.76
CA LEU A 357 0.00 0.29 -18.97
C LEU A 357 -0.76 0.28 -17.64
N TYR A 358 -1.73 1.16 -17.52
CA TYR A 358 -2.79 1.07 -16.52
C TYR A 358 -4.06 0.61 -17.22
N GLU A 359 -4.59 -0.56 -16.85
CA GLU A 359 -5.74 -1.17 -17.52
C GLU A 359 -6.76 -1.69 -16.53
N ASN A 360 -8.06 -1.40 -16.78
CA ASN A 360 -9.16 -1.84 -15.92
C ASN A 360 -8.93 -1.43 -14.45
N ILE A 361 -8.76 -0.14 -14.21
CA ILE A 361 -8.66 0.41 -12.85
C ILE A 361 -10.00 1.02 -12.47
N TYR A 362 -10.58 0.51 -11.38
CA TYR A 362 -11.89 0.91 -10.88
C TYR A 362 -11.73 1.76 -9.62
N ILE A 363 -12.33 2.95 -9.62
CA ILE A 363 -12.15 3.94 -8.55
C ILE A 363 -13.50 4.25 -7.92
N ASP A 364 -13.68 3.84 -6.66
CA ASP A 364 -14.85 4.15 -5.86
C ASP A 364 -14.67 5.52 -5.21
N THR A 365 -15.32 6.55 -5.71
CA THR A 365 -15.04 7.95 -5.32
C THR A 365 -16.12 8.61 -4.47
N ASP A 366 -17.20 7.88 -4.15
CA ASP A 366 -18.25 8.43 -3.33
C ASP A 366 -17.86 8.51 -1.84
N ALA A 367 -18.43 9.49 -1.19
CA ALA A 367 -18.59 9.59 0.26
C ALA A 367 -17.35 9.81 1.15
N LEU A 368 -16.15 10.01 0.65
CA LEU A 368 -15.12 10.54 1.55
C LEU A 368 -15.31 12.05 1.71
N PRO A 369 -15.46 12.55 2.94
CA PRO A 369 -15.40 13.98 3.17
C PRO A 369 -14.01 14.47 2.75
N MET A 370 -13.98 15.66 2.16
CA MET A 370 -12.72 16.33 1.91
C MET A 370 -11.96 16.48 3.22
N ARG A 371 -10.65 16.43 3.15
CA ARG A 371 -9.78 16.68 4.30
C ARG A 371 -10.14 18.04 4.89
N PRO A 372 -10.65 18.16 6.11
CA PRO A 372 -10.63 19.44 6.78
C PRO A 372 -9.16 19.77 7.05
N MET A 373 -8.67 20.85 6.51
CA MET A 373 -7.37 21.35 6.91
C MET A 373 -7.51 22.21 8.14
N LEU A 374 -6.72 21.90 9.10
CA LEU A 374 -6.58 22.73 10.27
C LEU A 374 -5.79 23.99 9.93
N GLN A 375 -6.04 25.02 10.74
CA GLN A 375 -5.34 26.27 10.68
C GLN A 375 -3.81 26.10 10.73
N GLU A 376 -3.33 25.11 11.46
CA GLU A 376 -1.92 24.76 11.57
C GLU A 376 -1.27 24.33 10.24
N TYR A 377 -2.02 23.74 9.31
CA TYR A 377 -1.52 23.49 7.96
C TYR A 377 -1.37 24.77 7.13
N LYS A 378 -2.23 25.74 7.35
CA LYS A 378 -2.08 27.05 6.70
C LYS A 378 -0.80 27.73 7.12
N GLU A 379 -0.38 27.56 8.37
CA GLU A 379 0.87 28.09 8.90
C GLU A 379 2.09 27.36 8.33
N HIS A 380 1.98 26.06 8.02
CA HIS A 380 3.06 25.28 7.42
C HIS A 380 3.13 25.37 5.89
N LYS A 381 2.31 26.22 5.26
CA LYS A 381 2.39 26.55 3.82
C LYS A 381 2.42 25.35 2.87
N TYR A 382 1.43 24.47 2.95
CA TYR A 382 1.14 23.55 1.86
C TYR A 382 0.30 24.31 0.82
N PRO A 383 0.89 24.83 -0.27
CA PRO A 383 0.23 25.80 -1.16
C PRO A 383 -0.92 25.21 -1.98
N TYR A 384 -1.12 23.90 -1.94
CA TYR A 384 -2.19 23.22 -2.67
C TYR A 384 -3.40 22.85 -1.81
N LEU A 385 -3.44 23.32 -0.59
CA LEU A 385 -4.50 22.99 0.34
C LEU A 385 -5.20 24.24 0.93
N ASP A 386 -5.13 25.37 0.25
CA ASP A 386 -5.61 26.66 0.77
C ASP A 386 -7.12 26.85 0.70
N ASP A 387 -7.85 26.01 -0.04
CA ASP A 387 -9.30 26.10 -0.18
C ASP A 387 -9.99 24.76 0.03
N PHE A 388 -10.66 24.63 1.16
CA PHE A 388 -11.37 23.41 1.57
C PHE A 388 -12.69 23.16 0.84
N SER A 389 -13.19 24.16 0.14
CA SER A 389 -14.37 24.00 -0.71
C SER A 389 -14.05 23.24 -2.00
N VAL A 390 -12.76 23.09 -2.33
CA VAL A 390 -12.29 22.45 -3.56
C VAL A 390 -11.90 21.01 -3.28
N ASP A 391 -12.45 20.09 -4.04
CA ASP A 391 -12.00 18.70 -4.05
C ASP A 391 -10.73 18.56 -4.87
N TYR A 392 -9.62 18.36 -4.21
CA TYR A 392 -8.29 18.20 -4.81
C TYR A 392 -7.97 16.78 -5.29
N ARG A 393 -8.87 15.83 -5.03
CA ARG A 393 -8.66 14.45 -5.46
C ARG A 393 -8.54 14.36 -6.97
N THR A 394 -7.63 13.53 -7.41
CA THR A 394 -7.32 13.31 -8.82
C THR A 394 -7.30 11.82 -9.14
N ALA A 395 -7.97 11.39 -10.19
CA ALA A 395 -7.92 10.00 -10.64
C ALA A 395 -6.55 9.64 -11.19
N VAL A 396 -5.99 10.50 -12.06
CA VAL A 396 -4.70 10.28 -12.71
C VAL A 396 -3.90 11.59 -12.68
N LYS A 397 -2.68 11.51 -12.20
CA LYS A 397 -1.71 12.60 -12.27
C LYS A 397 -0.41 12.11 -12.87
N VAL A 398 0.00 12.72 -13.97
CA VAL A 398 1.31 12.51 -14.57
C VAL A 398 2.03 13.85 -14.57
N GLY A 399 3.23 13.90 -14.04
CA GLY A 399 3.93 15.16 -14.02
C GLY A 399 5.33 15.09 -13.50
N VAL A 400 5.99 16.23 -13.65
CA VAL A 400 7.19 16.53 -12.92
C VAL A 400 6.72 17.17 -11.63
N GLY A 401 6.87 16.45 -10.53
CA GLY A 401 6.48 16.92 -9.23
C GLY A 401 7.32 18.10 -8.80
N ARG A 402 7.57 18.20 -7.59
CA ARG A 402 8.11 19.36 -6.92
C ARG A 402 9.60 19.57 -7.20
N LEU A 403 9.94 20.18 -8.32
CA LEU A 403 11.27 20.70 -8.55
C LEU A 403 11.45 22.01 -7.78
N GLY A 404 12.25 21.99 -6.76
CA GLY A 404 12.81 23.15 -6.09
C GLY A 404 11.85 24.02 -5.24
N LYS A 405 12.38 24.51 -4.14
CA LYS A 405 11.90 25.54 -3.21
C LYS A 405 10.49 25.36 -2.64
N ASN A 406 10.45 25.00 -1.38
CA ASN A 406 9.31 25.02 -0.45
C ASN A 406 8.38 23.80 -0.51
N LEU A 407 8.92 22.67 -0.15
CA LEU A 407 8.14 21.54 0.27
C LEU A 407 8.11 21.49 1.78
N GLY A 408 6.96 21.91 2.34
CA GLY A 408 6.78 22.05 3.77
C GLY A 408 7.40 20.93 4.58
N ASN A 409 8.10 21.29 5.63
CA ASN A 409 8.80 20.50 6.65
C ASN A 409 9.95 19.58 6.22
N GLN A 410 10.13 19.24 4.97
CA GLN A 410 11.41 18.79 4.48
C GLN A 410 12.05 20.00 3.79
N ALA A 411 12.75 20.81 4.56
CA ALA A 411 13.61 21.87 4.04
C ALA A 411 14.76 21.23 3.28
N CYS A 412 14.48 20.79 2.08
CA CYS A 412 15.50 20.49 1.12
C CYS A 412 15.87 21.83 0.47
N ASP A 413 16.85 22.52 1.04
CA ASP A 413 17.54 23.65 0.39
C ASP A 413 18.35 23.12 -0.79
N PHE A 414 17.67 22.57 -1.80
CA PHE A 414 18.30 22.16 -3.03
C PHE A 414 18.15 23.28 -4.06
N ASN A 415 19.18 24.06 -4.21
CA ASN A 415 19.41 24.86 -5.40
C ASN A 415 19.83 23.92 -6.54
N TYR A 416 18.89 23.16 -7.11
CA TYR A 416 19.18 22.41 -8.33
C TYR A 416 19.02 23.31 -9.54
N ASP A 417 20.08 23.40 -10.32
CA ASP A 417 19.99 23.83 -11.69
C ASP A 417 19.35 22.71 -12.50
N CYS A 418 18.12 22.94 -12.98
CA CYS A 418 17.38 21.95 -13.76
C CYS A 418 17.69 22.03 -15.26
N SER A 419 18.66 22.86 -15.67
CA SER A 419 19.01 23.06 -17.08
C SER A 419 19.49 21.79 -17.79
N ASP A 420 20.04 20.83 -17.05
CA ASP A 420 20.59 19.57 -17.57
C ASP A 420 19.63 18.37 -17.38
N TYR A 421 18.38 18.60 -16.97
CA TYR A 421 17.43 17.52 -16.71
C TYR A 421 16.87 16.96 -18.01
N VAL A 422 17.02 15.66 -18.19
CA VAL A 422 16.40 14.88 -19.26
C VAL A 422 15.38 13.93 -18.64
N ILE A 423 14.13 14.42 -18.51
CA ILE A 423 13.01 13.66 -17.99
C ILE A 423 12.16 13.24 -19.18
N ALA A 424 11.92 11.94 -19.33
CA ALA A 424 11.11 11.44 -20.42
C ALA A 424 10.04 10.46 -19.91
N TYR A 425 8.78 10.75 -20.21
CA TYR A 425 7.65 9.84 -20.02
C TYR A 425 7.12 9.47 -21.40
N LYS A 426 7.26 8.17 -21.76
CA LYS A 426 6.97 7.67 -23.10
C LYS A 426 6.06 6.46 -23.05
N ASN A 427 5.17 6.34 -24.04
CA ASN A 427 4.32 5.15 -24.20
C ASN A 427 3.56 4.79 -22.91
N VAL A 428 2.84 5.74 -22.33
CA VAL A 428 2.01 5.54 -21.14
C VAL A 428 0.55 5.48 -21.56
N THR A 429 -0.10 4.36 -21.30
CA THR A 429 -1.50 4.15 -21.67
C THR A 429 -2.36 3.96 -20.42
N PHE A 430 -3.42 4.74 -20.34
CA PHE A 430 -4.51 4.59 -19.37
C PHE A 430 -5.74 4.06 -20.11
N ARG A 431 -6.08 2.79 -19.89
CA ARG A 431 -7.18 2.10 -20.58
C ARG A 431 -8.23 1.63 -19.58
N ASN A 432 -9.50 1.93 -19.84
CA ASN A 432 -10.60 1.55 -18.96
C ASN A 432 -10.40 2.01 -17.50
N ILE A 433 -10.00 3.26 -17.30
CA ILE A 433 -9.94 3.85 -15.97
C ILE A 433 -11.33 4.40 -15.65
N VAL A 434 -12.01 3.85 -14.64
CA VAL A 434 -13.42 4.08 -14.38
C VAL A 434 -13.66 4.59 -12.97
N CYS A 435 -14.17 5.82 -12.86
CA CYS A 435 -14.76 6.29 -11.60
C CYS A 435 -16.19 5.73 -11.44
N ASN A 436 -16.39 4.89 -10.43
CA ASN A 436 -17.65 4.19 -10.12
C ASN A 436 -18.58 4.99 -9.20
N SER A 437 -18.63 6.30 -9.37
CA SER A 437 -19.49 7.16 -8.55
C SER A 437 -20.11 8.27 -9.37
N THR A 438 -21.00 9.04 -8.73
CA THR A 438 -21.60 10.24 -9.33
C THR A 438 -20.58 11.34 -9.56
N LYS A 439 -19.47 11.34 -8.80
CA LYS A 439 -18.41 12.31 -8.93
C LYS A 439 -17.23 11.74 -9.70
N LEU A 440 -16.98 12.28 -10.89
CA LEU A 440 -15.84 11.90 -11.71
C LEU A 440 -14.62 12.73 -11.31
N LEU A 441 -13.54 12.06 -10.92
CA LEU A 441 -12.28 12.71 -10.61
C LEU A 441 -11.53 13.10 -11.89
N PRO A 442 -10.83 14.24 -11.91
CA PRO A 442 -10.09 14.74 -13.06
C PRO A 442 -8.82 13.93 -13.31
N ALA A 443 -8.24 14.11 -14.49
CA ALA A 443 -6.87 13.72 -14.82
C ALA A 443 -6.04 14.94 -15.18
N SER A 444 -4.78 14.95 -14.79
CA SER A 444 -3.84 16.05 -15.04
C SER A 444 -2.51 15.54 -15.54
N ILE A 445 -2.09 16.05 -16.70
CA ILE A 445 -0.80 15.77 -17.32
C ILE A 445 -0.02 17.08 -17.39
N LYS A 446 1.09 17.19 -16.66
CA LYS A 446 1.85 18.43 -16.51
C LYS A 446 3.34 18.19 -16.70
N SER A 447 3.91 18.72 -17.78
CA SER A 447 5.36 18.65 -18.01
C SER A 447 6.13 19.83 -17.39
N LYS A 448 5.47 20.97 -17.23
CA LYS A 448 6.12 22.26 -16.86
C LYS A 448 7.35 22.58 -17.71
N ASP A 449 7.34 22.16 -18.97
CA ASP A 449 8.49 22.26 -19.89
C ASP A 449 9.77 21.56 -19.42
N LEU A 450 9.66 20.69 -18.43
CA LEU A 450 10.78 19.97 -17.80
C LEU A 450 10.84 18.50 -18.21
N ALA A 451 9.77 17.97 -18.82
CA ALA A 451 9.72 16.59 -19.25
C ALA A 451 9.28 16.47 -20.71
N GLU A 452 9.93 15.58 -21.45
CA GLU A 452 9.42 15.09 -22.74
C GLU A 452 8.25 14.14 -22.49
N LEU A 453 7.07 14.50 -22.97
CA LEU A 453 5.87 13.66 -22.93
C LEU A 453 5.57 13.15 -24.34
N SER A 454 5.67 11.84 -24.57
CA SER A 454 5.33 11.25 -25.87
C SER A 454 4.47 10.00 -25.72
N ASN A 455 3.42 9.89 -26.57
CA ASN A 455 2.47 8.78 -26.57
C ASN A 455 1.80 8.56 -25.20
N ILE A 456 1.28 9.62 -24.58
CA ILE A 456 0.44 9.52 -23.36
C ILE A 456 -1.01 9.42 -23.81
N ALA A 457 -1.65 8.27 -23.62
CA ALA A 457 -2.98 7.98 -24.14
C ALA A 457 -4.01 7.64 -23.06
N PHE A 458 -5.24 8.12 -23.25
CA PHE A 458 -6.42 7.72 -22.49
C PHE A 458 -7.40 7.02 -23.42
N GLU A 459 -7.74 5.77 -23.11
CA GLU A 459 -8.61 4.92 -23.93
C GLU A 459 -9.79 4.40 -23.08
N ASN A 460 -11.02 4.68 -23.53
CA ASN A 460 -12.27 4.22 -22.88
C ASN A 460 -12.34 4.57 -21.38
N CYS A 461 -11.85 5.75 -20.98
CA CYS A 461 -11.84 6.16 -19.59
C CYS A 461 -13.13 6.91 -19.23
N LYS A 462 -13.67 6.62 -18.03
CA LYS A 462 -14.80 7.34 -17.42
C LYS A 462 -14.25 8.21 -16.29
N LEU A 463 -13.75 9.37 -16.64
CA LEU A 463 -13.08 10.34 -15.76
C LEU A 463 -13.75 11.71 -15.87
N GLY A 464 -13.38 12.62 -15.00
CA GLY A 464 -13.66 14.06 -15.15
C GLY A 464 -12.81 14.69 -16.25
N LYS A 465 -12.59 16.00 -16.14
CA LYS A 465 -11.81 16.74 -17.15
C LYS A 465 -10.37 16.23 -17.20
N ILE A 466 -9.88 15.91 -18.40
CA ILE A 466 -8.47 15.61 -18.65
C ILE A 466 -7.80 16.92 -19.11
N THR A 467 -6.73 17.32 -18.41
CA THR A 467 -5.97 18.56 -18.71
C THR A 467 -4.54 18.21 -19.07
N TYR A 468 -4.03 18.88 -20.10
CA TYR A 468 -2.64 18.84 -20.55
C TYR A 468 -2.07 20.25 -20.37
N ASN A 469 -1.02 20.41 -19.53
CA ASN A 469 -0.41 21.72 -19.23
C ASN A 469 1.12 21.63 -19.27
#